data_3bed255fd78b09db540094204f204280
#
_entry.id   3bed255fd78b09db540094204f204280
#
_cell.length_a   1.000
_cell.length_b   1.000
_cell.length_c   1.000
_cell.angle_alpha   90.00
_cell.angle_beta   90.00
_cell.angle_gamma   90.00
#
_symmetry.space_group_name_H-M   'P 1'
#
loop_
_entity.id
_entity.type
_entity.pdbx_description
1 polymer ?
#
loop_
_entity_poly.entity_id
_entity_poly.type
_entity_poly.pdbx_seq_one_letter_code
_entity_poly.pdbx_strand_id
1 'polypeptide(L)'
;AGKWQSAIIAVIVYTLCVQLPPAILNTLFGVDMGELYSMNMGYSYNVGVDSYSTVYNSMPAYSPLSGIYSLLVTGAMDLGLTLFFLAMFRRQIVGIGDVFLGFERYGKALGLFLFQGLFIVLWSLLFIVPGIIAAIRYSQAFFILADDPNKGIRQCMDESKMMMRGNKAKYFCMSLSFIGWAILASIPAGVLSGISEALYLSGFMTVLFDIVGALCMAPVIAYIYSTQAGFYEILAGHLIKETQPAPIDPEAIPAAMRQPQAPVNPVPPQP
;
A
#
# COMPACT_ATOMS: atom_id res chain seq x y z
N ALA A 1 7.79 13.83 -18.13
CA ALA A 1 7.84 12.43 -18.63
C ALA A 1 8.74 11.54 -17.77
N GLY A 2 9.92 12.01 -17.28
CA GLY A 2 10.88 11.16 -16.55
C GLY A 2 10.40 10.57 -15.22
N LYS A 3 9.50 11.24 -14.49
CA LYS A 3 9.05 10.79 -13.17
C LYS A 3 8.22 9.50 -13.18
N TRP A 4 7.42 9.28 -14.23
CA TRP A 4 6.63 8.06 -14.36
C TRP A 4 7.50 6.82 -14.63
N GLN A 5 8.58 6.98 -15.38
CA GLN A 5 9.53 5.89 -15.62
C GLN A 5 10.16 5.44 -14.29
N SER A 6 10.65 6.38 -13.48
CA SER A 6 11.22 6.06 -12.16
C SER A 6 10.19 5.42 -11.23
N ALA A 7 8.92 5.86 -11.26
CA ALA A 7 7.84 5.27 -10.47
C ALA A 7 7.57 3.81 -10.88
N ILE A 8 7.47 3.54 -12.18
CA ILE A 8 7.24 2.18 -12.69
C ILE A 8 8.43 1.28 -12.36
N ILE A 9 9.67 1.76 -12.53
CA ILE A 9 10.87 0.99 -12.20
C ILE A 9 10.92 0.68 -10.69
N ALA A 10 10.59 1.64 -9.82
CA ALA A 10 10.54 1.44 -8.37
C ALA A 10 9.51 0.35 -7.99
N VAL A 11 8.34 0.35 -8.63
CA VAL A 11 7.33 -0.68 -8.43
C VAL A 11 7.78 -2.04 -8.96
N ILE A 12 8.47 -2.08 -10.11
CA ILE A 12 9.05 -3.32 -10.64
C ILE A 12 10.05 -3.91 -9.64
N VAL A 13 10.97 -3.09 -9.11
CA VAL A 13 11.93 -3.53 -8.11
C VAL A 13 11.21 -4.05 -6.85
N TYR A 14 10.22 -3.31 -6.37
CA TYR A 14 9.37 -3.74 -5.26
C TYR A 14 8.72 -5.11 -5.53
N THR A 15 8.07 -5.25 -6.69
CA THR A 15 7.37 -6.48 -7.10
C THR A 15 8.33 -7.66 -7.18
N LEU A 16 9.50 -7.48 -7.78
CA LEU A 16 10.52 -8.52 -7.86
C LEU A 16 11.03 -8.92 -6.46
N CYS A 17 11.29 -7.96 -5.57
CA CYS A 17 11.77 -8.27 -4.22
C CYS A 17 10.71 -8.95 -3.34
N VAL A 18 9.44 -8.60 -3.51
CA VAL A 18 8.36 -9.13 -2.66
C VAL A 18 7.78 -10.44 -3.21
N GLN A 19 7.68 -10.61 -4.52
CA GLN A 19 6.99 -11.77 -5.12
C GLN A 19 7.93 -12.87 -5.63
N LEU A 20 9.10 -12.51 -6.17
CA LEU A 20 10.00 -13.50 -6.77
C LEU A 20 10.55 -14.51 -5.74
N PRO A 21 11.09 -14.11 -4.56
CA PRO A 21 11.61 -15.07 -3.62
C PRO A 21 10.54 -16.04 -3.06
N PRO A 22 9.31 -15.59 -2.69
CA PRO A 22 8.24 -16.51 -2.31
C PRO A 22 7.85 -17.47 -3.43
N ALA A 23 7.79 -17.02 -4.69
CA ALA A 23 7.49 -17.88 -5.83
C ALA A 23 8.55 -18.98 -5.99
N ILE A 24 9.83 -18.64 -5.89
CA ILE A 24 10.93 -19.61 -5.92
C ILE A 24 10.85 -20.57 -4.72
N LEU A 25 10.61 -20.05 -3.51
CA LEU A 25 10.49 -20.88 -2.32
C LEU A 25 9.31 -21.84 -2.41
N ASN A 26 8.18 -21.42 -2.97
CA ASN A 26 7.04 -22.29 -3.19
C ASN A 26 7.35 -23.38 -4.23
N THR A 27 8.11 -23.07 -5.28
CA THR A 27 8.49 -24.05 -6.30
C THR A 27 9.50 -25.07 -5.78
N LEU A 28 10.44 -24.64 -4.91
CA LEU A 28 11.50 -25.51 -4.39
C LEU A 28 11.08 -26.30 -3.15
N PHE A 29 10.29 -25.71 -2.27
CA PHE A 29 9.94 -26.24 -0.95
C PHE A 29 8.43 -26.27 -0.71
N GLY A 30 7.64 -26.00 -1.74
CA GLY A 30 6.19 -26.01 -1.63
C GLY A 30 5.69 -27.41 -1.38
N VAL A 31 4.83 -27.56 -0.38
CA VAL A 31 4.08 -28.77 -0.13
C VAL A 31 2.78 -28.66 -0.91
N ASP A 32 2.50 -29.65 -1.73
CA ASP A 32 1.21 -29.76 -2.39
C ASP A 32 0.16 -30.08 -1.32
N MET A 33 -0.74 -29.12 -1.06
CA MET A 33 -1.79 -29.30 -0.06
C MET A 33 -2.77 -30.40 -0.47
N GLY A 34 -2.88 -30.68 -1.76
CA GLY A 34 -3.66 -31.80 -2.27
C GLY A 34 -3.06 -33.15 -1.88
N GLU A 35 -1.74 -33.33 -2.03
CA GLU A 35 -1.04 -34.54 -1.59
C GLU A 35 -1.10 -34.70 -0.06
N LEU A 36 -0.88 -33.62 0.71
CA LEU A 36 -0.94 -33.66 2.16
C LEU A 36 -2.33 -34.08 2.66
N TYR A 37 -3.39 -33.56 2.03
CA TYR A 37 -4.76 -33.92 2.36
C TYR A 37 -5.09 -35.38 1.99
N SER A 38 -4.62 -35.85 0.83
CA SER A 38 -4.80 -37.22 0.40
C SER A 38 -4.06 -38.21 1.28
N MET A 39 -2.86 -37.87 1.78
CA MET A 39 -2.11 -38.70 2.74
C MET A 39 -2.80 -38.75 4.12
N ASN A 40 -3.42 -37.67 4.56
CA ASN A 40 -4.06 -37.60 5.88
C ASN A 40 -5.47 -38.25 5.90
N MET A 41 -6.14 -38.28 4.75
CA MET A 41 -7.45 -38.92 4.57
C MET A 41 -7.30 -40.34 4.01
N GLY A 42 -6.25 -41.10 4.36
CA GLY A 42 -5.91 -42.44 3.91
C GLY A 42 -7.00 -43.53 3.98
N TYR A 43 -8.27 -43.16 3.91
CA TYR A 43 -9.43 -44.00 3.69
C TYR A 43 -10.14 -43.56 2.42
N SER A 44 -9.70 -44.12 1.31
CA SER A 44 -10.39 -44.08 0.03
C SER A 44 -11.76 -44.76 0.15
N TYR A 45 -12.79 -44.00 0.44
CA TYR A 45 -14.13 -44.41 0.02
C TYR A 45 -14.30 -43.99 -1.43
N ASN A 46 -14.24 -44.95 -2.33
CA ASN A 46 -14.61 -44.84 -3.74
C ASN A 46 -16.09 -44.49 -3.87
N VAL A 47 -16.45 -43.23 -3.69
CA VAL A 47 -17.79 -42.71 -4.01
C VAL A 47 -17.61 -41.31 -4.62
N GLY A 48 -17.63 -41.26 -5.94
CA GLY A 48 -17.94 -40.02 -6.70
C GLY A 48 -17.02 -38.80 -6.49
N VAL A 49 -15.71 -38.98 -6.31
CA VAL A 49 -14.78 -37.97 -5.79
C VAL A 49 -14.03 -37.21 -6.89
N ASP A 50 -14.38 -37.40 -8.16
CA ASP A 50 -13.68 -36.71 -9.27
C ASP A 50 -13.77 -35.18 -9.23
N SER A 51 -14.80 -34.64 -8.57
CA SER A 51 -14.96 -33.20 -8.45
C SER A 51 -14.12 -32.56 -7.33
N TYR A 52 -13.80 -33.31 -6.27
CA TYR A 52 -13.01 -32.77 -5.15
C TYR A 52 -11.51 -32.83 -5.46
N SER A 53 -11.05 -33.85 -6.19
CA SER A 53 -9.65 -33.97 -6.60
C SER A 53 -9.20 -32.82 -7.50
N THR A 54 -10.08 -32.31 -8.37
CA THR A 54 -9.80 -31.16 -9.22
C THR A 54 -9.62 -29.86 -8.43
N VAL A 55 -10.38 -29.65 -7.37
CA VAL A 55 -10.26 -28.44 -6.53
C VAL A 55 -8.97 -28.46 -5.72
N TYR A 56 -8.55 -29.61 -5.19
CA TYR A 56 -7.31 -29.73 -4.40
C TYR A 56 -6.05 -29.70 -5.28
N ASN A 57 -6.10 -30.27 -6.48
CA ASN A 57 -4.98 -30.25 -7.44
C ASN A 57 -4.77 -28.84 -8.05
N SER A 58 -5.73 -27.95 -7.93
CA SER A 58 -5.60 -26.55 -8.38
C SER A 58 -5.07 -25.60 -7.29
N MET A 59 -4.86 -26.08 -6.06
CA MET A 59 -4.27 -25.24 -5.01
C MET A 59 -2.76 -25.11 -5.25
N PRO A 60 -2.23 -23.88 -5.31
CA PRO A 60 -0.81 -23.67 -5.50
C PRO A 60 -0.03 -24.28 -4.33
N ALA A 61 1.11 -24.90 -4.63
CA ALA A 61 2.03 -25.38 -3.62
C ALA A 61 2.44 -24.22 -2.69
N TYR A 62 2.36 -24.44 -1.40
CA TYR A 62 2.66 -23.44 -0.39
C TYR A 62 3.83 -23.89 0.49
N SER A 63 4.81 -23.01 0.64
CA SER A 63 5.92 -23.21 1.57
C SER A 63 5.76 -22.29 2.80
N PRO A 64 5.84 -22.81 4.02
CA PRO A 64 5.88 -21.97 5.23
C PRO A 64 7.01 -20.93 5.19
N LEU A 65 8.13 -21.26 4.52
CA LEU A 65 9.25 -20.35 4.35
C LEU A 65 8.87 -19.11 3.51
N SER A 66 8.04 -19.30 2.47
CA SER A 66 7.55 -18.18 1.65
C SER A 66 6.67 -17.24 2.46
N GLY A 67 5.83 -17.78 3.35
CA GLY A 67 5.01 -16.98 4.28
C GLY A 67 5.84 -16.18 5.26
N ILE A 68 6.86 -16.80 5.88
CA ILE A 68 7.78 -16.13 6.78
C ILE A 68 8.54 -15.02 6.05
N TYR A 69 9.07 -15.30 4.86
CA TYR A 69 9.76 -14.30 4.05
C TYR A 69 8.85 -13.11 3.74
N SER A 70 7.65 -13.36 3.23
CA SER A 70 6.68 -12.31 2.90
C SER A 70 6.33 -11.46 4.12
N LEU A 71 6.09 -12.09 5.27
CA LEU A 71 5.78 -11.39 6.52
C LEU A 71 6.92 -10.47 6.96
N LEU A 72 8.17 -10.89 6.81
CA LEU A 72 9.34 -10.13 7.21
C LEU A 72 9.65 -8.99 6.23
N VAL A 73 9.55 -9.22 4.94
CA VAL A 73 10.05 -8.28 3.92
C VAL A 73 8.99 -7.26 3.50
N THR A 74 7.71 -7.66 3.40
CA THR A 74 6.65 -6.80 2.86
C THR A 74 6.53 -5.49 3.62
N GLY A 75 6.53 -5.51 4.97
CA GLY A 75 6.37 -4.29 5.76
C GLY A 75 7.48 -3.26 5.53
N ALA A 76 8.73 -3.70 5.39
CA ALA A 76 9.85 -2.80 5.09
C ALA A 76 9.79 -2.26 3.66
N MET A 77 9.46 -3.11 2.70
CA MET A 77 9.32 -2.72 1.30
C MET A 77 8.14 -1.76 1.09
N ASP A 78 7.01 -1.97 1.78
CA ASP A 78 5.85 -1.07 1.75
C ASP A 78 6.20 0.32 2.28
N LEU A 79 6.95 0.38 3.40
CA LEU A 79 7.44 1.66 3.92
C LEU A 79 8.39 2.34 2.93
N GLY A 80 9.33 1.60 2.33
CA GLY A 80 10.25 2.13 1.35
C GLY A 80 9.54 2.67 0.11
N LEU A 81 8.58 1.93 -0.41
CA LEU A 81 7.76 2.36 -1.54
C LEU A 81 6.92 3.61 -1.19
N THR A 82 6.37 3.66 0.03
CA THR A 82 5.64 4.83 0.53
C THR A 82 6.54 6.06 0.61
N LEU A 83 7.77 5.93 1.15
CA LEU A 83 8.78 6.98 1.18
C LEU A 83 9.12 7.49 -0.21
N PHE A 84 9.35 6.56 -1.15
CA PHE A 84 9.65 6.90 -2.54
C PHE A 84 8.54 7.74 -3.19
N PHE A 85 7.27 7.28 -3.07
CA PHE A 85 6.15 8.01 -3.68
C PHE A 85 5.86 9.33 -3.00
N LEU A 86 6.03 9.42 -1.69
CA LEU A 86 5.87 10.68 -0.94
C LEU A 86 6.93 11.70 -1.35
N ALA A 87 8.20 11.30 -1.44
CA ALA A 87 9.30 12.14 -1.91
C ALA A 87 9.10 12.58 -3.38
N MET A 88 8.67 11.64 -4.25
CA MET A 88 8.35 11.94 -5.64
C MET A 88 7.20 12.95 -5.75
N PHE A 89 6.17 12.84 -4.93
CA PHE A 89 5.04 13.76 -4.89
C PHE A 89 5.48 15.15 -4.45
N ARG A 90 6.34 15.25 -3.44
CA ARG A 90 6.97 16.49 -2.95
C ARG A 90 8.03 17.06 -3.89
N ARG A 91 8.16 16.50 -5.10
CA ARG A 91 9.11 16.93 -6.14
C ARG A 91 10.57 16.83 -5.73
N GLN A 92 10.91 16.00 -4.77
CA GLN A 92 12.28 15.70 -4.40
C GLN A 92 12.98 14.87 -5.49
N ILE A 93 14.30 14.84 -5.45
CA ILE A 93 15.11 13.95 -6.31
C ILE A 93 15.03 12.57 -5.65
N VAL A 94 14.45 11.61 -6.35
CA VAL A 94 14.31 10.22 -5.87
C VAL A 94 15.17 9.29 -6.70
N GLY A 95 15.86 8.39 -6.00
CA GLY A 95 16.60 7.28 -6.58
C GLY A 95 15.84 5.96 -6.45
N ILE A 96 16.13 4.97 -7.29
CA ILE A 96 15.53 3.64 -7.18
C ILE A 96 15.92 2.99 -5.83
N GLY A 97 17.12 3.32 -5.31
CA GLY A 97 17.60 2.85 -4.01
C GLY A 97 16.74 3.28 -2.82
N ASP A 98 15.96 4.37 -2.97
CA ASP A 98 15.13 4.91 -1.89
C ASP A 98 14.00 3.93 -1.49
N VAL A 99 13.64 3.00 -2.38
CA VAL A 99 12.70 1.91 -2.07
C VAL A 99 13.21 1.03 -0.92
N PHE A 100 14.53 0.94 -0.73
CA PHE A 100 15.14 0.15 0.34
C PHE A 100 15.31 0.92 1.66
N LEU A 101 15.03 2.24 1.70
CA LEU A 101 15.09 3.05 2.93
C LEU A 101 14.13 2.55 4.03
N GLY A 102 13.09 1.80 3.65
CA GLY A 102 12.21 1.17 4.63
C GLY A 102 12.93 0.17 5.54
N PHE A 103 14.04 -0.43 5.08
CA PHE A 103 14.87 -1.33 5.90
C PHE A 103 15.68 -0.61 6.99
N GLU A 104 15.98 0.67 6.84
CA GLU A 104 16.63 1.46 7.89
C GLU A 104 15.75 1.54 9.15
N ARG A 105 14.44 1.44 8.97
CA ARG A 105 13.45 1.50 10.04
C ARG A 105 12.67 0.19 10.17
N TYR A 106 13.36 -0.91 9.92
CA TYR A 106 12.77 -2.25 9.82
C TYR A 106 11.82 -2.60 10.97
N GLY A 107 12.26 -2.40 12.23
CA GLY A 107 11.43 -2.76 13.39
C GLY A 107 10.11 -1.99 13.47
N LYS A 108 10.09 -0.71 13.07
CA LYS A 108 8.86 0.09 13.04
C LYS A 108 7.98 -0.29 11.86
N ALA A 109 8.58 -0.53 10.69
CA ALA A 109 7.87 -0.95 9.48
C ALA A 109 7.20 -2.32 9.69
N LEU A 110 7.95 -3.29 10.19
CA LEU A 110 7.44 -4.63 10.51
C LEU A 110 6.36 -4.56 11.60
N GLY A 111 6.62 -3.82 12.67
CA GLY A 111 5.66 -3.65 13.75
C GLY A 111 4.36 -3.02 13.27
N LEU A 112 4.44 -1.97 12.45
CA LEU A 112 3.24 -1.32 11.89
C LEU A 112 2.47 -2.27 10.98
N PHE A 113 3.16 -3.01 10.10
CA PHE A 113 2.58 -4.01 9.21
C PHE A 113 1.82 -5.08 10.00
N LEU A 114 2.46 -5.66 11.04
CA LEU A 114 1.85 -6.69 11.88
C LEU A 114 0.66 -6.17 12.68
N PHE A 115 0.79 -5.00 13.32
CA PHE A 115 -0.30 -4.41 14.09
C PHE A 115 -1.48 -4.06 13.19
N GLN A 116 -1.23 -3.42 12.07
CA GLN A 116 -2.28 -3.08 11.10
C GLN A 116 -2.97 -4.33 10.59
N GLY A 117 -2.20 -5.34 10.16
CA GLY A 117 -2.71 -6.61 9.68
C GLY A 117 -3.55 -7.34 10.74
N LEU A 118 -3.05 -7.41 11.98
CA LEU A 118 -3.77 -8.03 13.09
C LEU A 118 -5.14 -7.39 13.33
N PHE A 119 -5.19 -6.06 13.37
CA PHE A 119 -6.47 -5.37 13.57
C PHE A 119 -7.43 -5.55 12.39
N ILE A 120 -6.91 -5.52 11.15
CA ILE A 120 -7.75 -5.76 9.97
C ILE A 120 -8.32 -7.18 10.00
N VAL A 121 -7.49 -8.19 10.27
CA VAL A 121 -7.91 -9.59 10.35
C VAL A 121 -8.93 -9.78 11.46
N LEU A 122 -8.70 -9.20 12.66
CA LEU A 122 -9.62 -9.31 13.79
C LEU A 122 -11.00 -8.74 13.46
N TRP A 123 -11.06 -7.59 12.81
CA TRP A 123 -12.32 -6.99 12.37
C TRP A 123 -12.97 -7.75 11.20
N SER A 124 -12.16 -8.32 10.31
CA SER A 124 -12.64 -9.14 9.18
C SER A 124 -13.20 -10.48 9.64
N LEU A 125 -12.66 -11.05 10.75
CA LEU A 125 -13.16 -12.26 11.35
C LEU A 125 -14.56 -12.06 11.94
N LEU A 126 -14.86 -10.86 12.44
CA LEU A 126 -16.17 -10.53 12.94
C LEU A 126 -17.19 -10.40 11.80
N PHE A 127 -16.89 -9.56 10.81
CA PHE A 127 -17.64 -9.41 9.56
C PHE A 127 -16.74 -8.73 8.50
N ILE A 128 -16.99 -9.04 7.22
CA ILE A 128 -16.23 -8.47 6.08
C ILE A 128 -16.31 -6.93 6.07
N VAL A 129 -17.50 -6.36 6.29
CA VAL A 129 -17.71 -4.90 6.25
C VAL A 129 -16.90 -4.14 7.31
N PRO A 130 -16.88 -4.53 8.60
CA PRO A 130 -15.97 -3.93 9.59
C PRO A 130 -14.50 -4.06 9.24
N GLY A 131 -14.08 -5.18 8.61
CA GLY A 131 -12.73 -5.37 8.11
C GLY A 131 -12.34 -4.33 7.06
N ILE A 132 -13.20 -4.09 6.08
CA ILE A 132 -12.99 -3.04 5.06
C ILE A 132 -12.90 -1.66 5.71
N ILE A 133 -13.78 -1.35 6.66
CA ILE A 133 -13.74 -0.08 7.39
C ILE A 133 -12.44 0.06 8.19
N ALA A 134 -11.95 -1.02 8.79
CA ALA A 134 -10.67 -1.03 9.50
C ALA A 134 -9.49 -0.79 8.55
N ALA A 135 -9.46 -1.46 7.39
CA ALA A 135 -8.44 -1.25 6.37
C ALA A 135 -8.39 0.21 5.91
N ILE A 136 -9.55 0.82 5.65
CA ILE A 136 -9.63 2.25 5.29
C ILE A 136 -9.13 3.14 6.43
N ARG A 137 -9.47 2.84 7.70
CA ARG A 137 -9.04 3.64 8.86
C ARG A 137 -7.53 3.66 9.06
N TYR A 138 -6.84 2.60 8.71
CA TYR A 138 -5.39 2.46 8.90
C TYR A 138 -4.59 2.70 7.62
N SER A 139 -5.22 3.00 6.51
CA SER A 139 -4.59 3.15 5.20
C SER A 139 -3.49 4.21 5.13
N GLN A 140 -3.56 5.25 5.99
CA GLN A 140 -2.58 6.33 6.00
C GLN A 140 -1.42 6.11 6.99
N ALA A 141 -1.43 5.02 7.77
CA ALA A 141 -0.46 4.81 8.84
C ALA A 141 0.99 4.70 8.34
N PHE A 142 1.21 4.06 7.17
CA PHE A 142 2.53 4.00 6.55
C PHE A 142 3.01 5.37 6.06
N PHE A 143 2.12 6.21 5.51
CA PHE A 143 2.44 7.57 5.09
C PHE A 143 2.83 8.44 6.28
N ILE A 144 2.13 8.31 7.42
CA ILE A 144 2.45 9.02 8.66
C ILE A 144 3.81 8.60 9.21
N LEU A 145 4.13 7.30 9.18
CA LEU A 145 5.44 6.78 9.60
C LEU A 145 6.55 7.22 8.65
N ALA A 146 6.26 7.31 7.35
CA ALA A 146 7.20 7.81 6.34
C ALA A 146 7.50 9.29 6.55
N ASP A 147 6.50 10.08 6.90
CA ASP A 147 6.61 11.53 7.11
C ASP A 147 7.36 11.87 8.41
N ASP A 148 7.02 11.20 9.50
CA ASP A 148 7.70 11.38 10.80
C ASP A 148 8.16 10.05 11.39
N PRO A 149 9.47 9.73 11.23
CA PRO A 149 10.04 8.47 11.70
C PRO A 149 10.13 8.35 13.23
N ASN A 150 9.95 9.45 13.97
CA ASN A 150 10.04 9.42 15.43
C ASN A 150 8.76 8.89 16.07
N LYS A 151 7.64 8.95 15.34
CA LYS A 151 6.34 8.48 15.82
C LYS A 151 6.36 6.99 16.17
N GLY A 152 5.62 6.63 17.19
CA GLY A 152 5.36 5.26 17.59
C GLY A 152 4.30 4.60 16.72
N ILE A 153 4.31 3.26 16.62
CA ILE A 153 3.35 2.47 15.82
C ILE A 153 1.90 2.81 16.16
N ARG A 154 1.56 2.83 17.45
CA ARG A 154 0.19 3.16 17.92
C ARG A 154 -0.20 4.58 17.55
N GLN A 155 0.74 5.53 17.67
CA GLN A 155 0.51 6.91 17.31
C GLN A 155 0.20 7.06 15.82
N CYS A 156 0.98 6.41 14.94
CA CYS A 156 0.70 6.40 13.49
C CYS A 156 -0.70 5.85 13.18
N MET A 157 -1.11 4.79 13.85
CA MET A 157 -2.45 4.21 13.67
C MET A 157 -3.56 5.11 14.19
N ASP A 158 -3.37 5.79 15.32
CA ASP A 158 -4.38 6.68 15.90
C ASP A 158 -4.50 7.97 15.08
N GLU A 159 -3.40 8.53 14.60
CA GLU A 159 -3.40 9.66 13.67
C GLU A 159 -4.09 9.28 12.35
N SER A 160 -3.79 8.10 11.78
CA SER A 160 -4.49 7.60 10.59
C SER A 160 -6.01 7.54 10.81
N LYS A 161 -6.46 7.02 11.97
CA LYS A 161 -7.90 7.03 12.33
C LYS A 161 -8.48 8.43 12.36
N MET A 162 -7.75 9.41 12.90
CA MET A 162 -8.20 10.80 12.99
C MET A 162 -8.28 11.44 11.61
N MET A 163 -7.25 11.29 10.78
CA MET A 163 -7.21 11.79 9.40
C MET A 163 -8.36 11.24 8.55
N MET A 164 -8.72 9.98 8.77
CA MET A 164 -9.78 9.31 8.01
C MET A 164 -11.20 9.60 8.53
N ARG A 165 -11.36 10.34 9.64
CA ARG A 165 -12.68 10.80 10.09
C ARG A 165 -13.28 11.78 9.06
N GLY A 166 -14.48 11.46 8.57
CA GLY A 166 -15.15 12.27 7.54
C GLY A 166 -14.66 12.00 6.10
N ASN A 167 -13.49 11.36 5.91
CA ASN A 167 -12.89 11.14 4.59
C ASN A 167 -12.98 9.68 4.10
N LYS A 168 -13.53 8.77 4.91
CA LYS A 168 -13.62 7.32 4.57
C LYS A 168 -14.36 7.07 3.26
N ALA A 169 -15.49 7.76 3.03
CA ALA A 169 -16.26 7.60 1.81
C ALA A 169 -15.48 8.08 0.57
N LYS A 170 -14.75 9.19 0.69
CA LYS A 170 -13.90 9.70 -0.39
C LYS A 170 -12.80 8.71 -0.75
N TYR A 171 -12.11 8.17 0.26
CA TYR A 171 -11.07 7.14 0.07
C TYR A 171 -11.67 5.86 -0.52
N PHE A 172 -12.82 5.42 -0.04
CA PHE A 172 -13.51 4.25 -0.57
C PHE A 172 -13.88 4.43 -2.04
N CYS A 173 -14.49 5.56 -2.43
CA CYS A 173 -14.80 5.85 -3.84
C CYS A 173 -13.54 5.91 -4.69
N MET A 174 -12.44 6.49 -4.19
CA MET A 174 -11.15 6.48 -4.86
C MET A 174 -10.63 5.05 -5.06
N SER A 175 -10.72 4.20 -4.04
CA SER A 175 -10.31 2.80 -4.11
C SER A 175 -11.16 1.99 -5.10
N LEU A 176 -12.47 2.25 -5.19
CA LEU A 176 -13.34 1.62 -6.18
C LEU A 176 -12.91 1.96 -7.63
N SER A 177 -12.43 3.18 -7.86
CA SER A 177 -11.89 3.58 -9.17
C SER A 177 -10.69 2.72 -9.60
N PHE A 178 -9.90 2.22 -8.65
CA PHE A 178 -8.75 1.38 -8.97
C PHE A 178 -9.15 -0.05 -9.37
N ILE A 179 -10.30 -0.54 -8.93
CA ILE A 179 -10.77 -1.90 -9.22
C ILE A 179 -10.88 -2.11 -10.73
N GLY A 180 -11.44 -1.15 -11.46
CA GLY A 180 -11.55 -1.23 -12.93
C GLY A 180 -10.19 -1.37 -13.62
N TRP A 181 -9.21 -0.58 -13.20
CA TRP A 181 -7.84 -0.66 -13.72
C TRP A 181 -7.14 -1.95 -13.31
N ALA A 182 -7.35 -2.42 -12.08
CA ALA A 182 -6.80 -3.68 -11.60
C ALA A 182 -7.34 -4.88 -12.38
N ILE A 183 -8.66 -4.92 -12.66
CA ILE A 183 -9.28 -5.95 -13.49
C ILE A 183 -8.67 -5.92 -14.89
N LEU A 184 -8.55 -4.75 -15.52
CA LEU A 184 -7.97 -4.64 -16.86
C LEU A 184 -6.51 -5.13 -16.89
N ALA A 185 -5.71 -4.76 -15.90
CA ALA A 185 -4.31 -5.17 -15.81
C ALA A 185 -4.12 -6.63 -15.41
N SER A 186 -5.12 -7.28 -14.82
CA SER A 186 -5.08 -8.71 -14.47
C SER A 186 -5.35 -9.63 -15.68
N ILE A 187 -5.91 -9.12 -16.77
CA ILE A 187 -6.22 -9.92 -17.96
C ILE A 187 -4.97 -10.63 -18.52
N PRO A 188 -3.81 -9.95 -18.73
CA PRO A 188 -2.62 -10.63 -19.21
C PRO A 188 -2.15 -11.75 -18.27
N ALA A 189 -2.20 -11.53 -16.96
CA ALA A 189 -1.85 -12.54 -15.98
C ALA A 189 -2.77 -13.76 -16.05
N GLY A 190 -4.09 -13.53 -16.14
CA GLY A 190 -5.07 -14.60 -16.30
C GLY A 190 -4.91 -15.40 -17.60
N VAL A 191 -4.56 -14.74 -18.71
CA VAL A 191 -4.28 -15.42 -19.98
C VAL A 191 -3.01 -16.29 -19.86
N LEU A 192 -1.94 -15.76 -19.25
CA LEU A 192 -0.69 -16.48 -19.06
C LEU A 192 -0.86 -17.70 -18.14
N SER A 193 -1.61 -17.55 -17.03
CA SER A 193 -1.91 -18.68 -16.16
C SER A 193 -2.74 -19.75 -16.86
N GLY A 194 -3.76 -19.37 -17.63
CA GLY A 194 -4.55 -20.29 -18.43
C GLY A 194 -3.72 -21.03 -19.50
N ILE A 195 -2.75 -20.37 -20.13
CA ILE A 195 -1.81 -21.02 -21.06
C ILE A 195 -0.91 -22.00 -20.30
N SER A 196 -0.43 -21.62 -19.11
CA SER A 196 0.41 -22.48 -18.27
C SER A 196 -0.31 -23.78 -17.90
N GLU A 197 -1.57 -23.69 -17.51
CA GLU A 197 -2.42 -24.85 -17.20
C GLU A 197 -2.69 -25.70 -18.46
N ALA A 198 -3.08 -25.07 -19.56
CA ALA A 198 -3.40 -25.78 -20.82
C ALA A 198 -2.21 -26.56 -21.40
N LEU A 199 -1.00 -26.05 -21.20
CA LEU A 199 0.25 -26.67 -21.65
C LEU A 199 0.91 -27.55 -20.59
N TYR A 200 0.27 -27.73 -19.42
CA TYR A 200 0.82 -28.47 -18.28
C TYR A 200 2.24 -28.01 -17.90
N LEU A 201 2.49 -26.70 -18.02
CA LEU A 201 3.78 -26.14 -17.64
C LEU A 201 3.93 -26.17 -16.12
N SER A 202 5.09 -26.61 -15.67
CA SER A 202 5.41 -26.70 -14.23
C SER A 202 6.77 -26.09 -13.93
N GLY A 203 7.02 -25.83 -12.65
CA GLY A 203 8.31 -25.35 -12.18
C GLY A 203 8.67 -23.95 -12.67
N PHE A 204 9.84 -23.78 -13.27
CA PHE A 204 10.39 -22.47 -13.66
C PHE A 204 9.51 -21.68 -14.64
N MET A 205 8.86 -22.36 -15.58
CA MET A 205 8.01 -21.67 -16.58
C MET A 205 6.78 -21.06 -15.94
N THR A 206 6.17 -21.70 -14.96
CA THR A 206 5.04 -21.13 -14.21
C THR A 206 5.47 -19.85 -13.47
N VAL A 207 6.59 -19.92 -12.75
CA VAL A 207 7.15 -18.75 -12.04
C VAL A 207 7.45 -17.60 -13.00
N LEU A 208 7.96 -17.91 -14.20
CA LEU A 208 8.23 -16.88 -15.22
C LEU A 208 6.94 -16.18 -15.66
N PHE A 209 5.88 -16.92 -15.90
CA PHE A 209 4.59 -16.36 -16.30
C PHE A 209 3.94 -15.54 -15.17
N ASP A 210 4.05 -16.01 -13.92
CA ASP A 210 3.58 -15.26 -12.76
C ASP A 210 4.30 -13.91 -12.61
N ILE A 211 5.62 -13.90 -12.82
CA ILE A 211 6.42 -12.67 -12.79
C ILE A 211 5.98 -11.72 -13.91
N VAL A 212 5.82 -12.22 -15.14
CA VAL A 212 5.36 -11.39 -16.26
C VAL A 212 3.98 -10.80 -15.98
N GLY A 213 3.07 -11.62 -15.45
CA GLY A 213 1.74 -11.15 -15.01
C GLY A 213 1.81 -10.07 -13.94
N ALA A 214 2.66 -10.26 -12.94
CA ALA A 214 2.89 -9.29 -11.88
C ALA A 214 3.49 -7.97 -12.39
N LEU A 215 4.38 -8.02 -13.37
CA LEU A 215 4.96 -6.84 -14.01
C LEU A 215 3.92 -6.03 -14.81
N CYS A 216 2.92 -6.69 -15.39
CA CYS A 216 1.82 -6.01 -16.06
C CYS A 216 0.98 -5.17 -15.08
N MET A 217 0.98 -5.49 -13.79
CA MET A 217 0.32 -4.70 -12.75
C MET A 217 1.14 -3.48 -12.30
N ALA A 218 2.44 -3.40 -12.60
CA ALA A 218 3.31 -2.34 -12.09
C ALA A 218 2.81 -0.92 -12.39
N PRO A 219 2.32 -0.57 -13.60
CA PRO A 219 1.77 0.77 -13.87
C PRO A 219 0.56 1.11 -13.00
N VAL A 220 -0.31 0.12 -12.74
CA VAL A 220 -1.51 0.31 -11.91
C VAL A 220 -1.12 0.52 -10.45
N ILE A 221 -0.16 -0.26 -9.94
CA ILE A 221 0.38 -0.10 -8.59
C ILE A 221 1.02 1.28 -8.43
N ALA A 222 1.83 1.73 -9.41
CA ALA A 222 2.42 3.06 -9.42
C ALA A 222 1.35 4.16 -9.38
N TYR A 223 0.26 3.99 -10.13
CA TYR A 223 -0.87 4.90 -10.12
C TYR A 223 -1.57 4.93 -8.75
N ILE A 224 -1.81 3.77 -8.13
CA ILE A 224 -2.43 3.65 -6.81
C ILE A 224 -1.59 4.37 -5.76
N TYR A 225 -0.30 4.07 -5.65
CA TYR A 225 0.58 4.70 -4.66
C TYR A 225 0.73 6.21 -4.87
N SER A 226 0.84 6.68 -6.13
CA SER A 226 0.86 8.11 -6.44
C SER A 226 -0.41 8.82 -5.97
N THR A 227 -1.56 8.20 -6.20
CA THR A 227 -2.85 8.77 -5.81
C THR A 227 -3.03 8.75 -4.28
N GLN A 228 -2.58 7.69 -3.61
CA GLN A 228 -2.61 7.60 -2.16
C GLN A 228 -1.67 8.62 -1.51
N ALA A 229 -0.46 8.84 -2.06
CA ALA A 229 0.44 9.89 -1.61
C ALA A 229 -0.20 11.28 -1.75
N GLY A 230 -0.85 11.56 -2.89
CA GLY A 230 -1.60 12.80 -3.08
C GLY A 230 -2.76 12.97 -2.11
N PHE A 231 -3.49 11.89 -1.83
CA PHE A 231 -4.57 11.90 -0.85
C PHE A 231 -4.05 12.18 0.57
N TYR A 232 -2.92 11.57 0.94
CA TYR A 232 -2.24 11.85 2.20
C TYR A 232 -1.85 13.32 2.34
N GLU A 233 -1.21 13.91 1.32
CA GLU A 233 -0.77 15.30 1.32
C GLU A 233 -1.95 16.29 1.44
N ILE A 234 -3.11 15.95 0.85
CA ILE A 234 -4.35 16.73 1.02
C ILE A 234 -4.82 16.65 2.48
N LEU A 235 -4.85 15.46 3.06
CA LEU A 235 -5.31 15.24 4.44
C LEU A 235 -4.35 15.84 5.48
N ALA A 236 -3.04 15.82 5.21
CA ALA A 236 -2.01 16.43 6.05
C ALA A 236 -2.02 17.97 5.97
N GLY A 237 -2.78 18.54 5.03
CA GLY A 237 -2.87 19.99 4.85
C GLY A 237 -1.73 20.61 4.04
N HIS A 238 -0.76 19.83 3.57
CA HIS A 238 0.40 20.33 2.84
C HIS A 238 0.04 20.89 1.45
N LEU A 239 -1.07 20.46 0.85
CA LEU A 239 -1.57 20.95 -0.43
C LEU A 239 -2.67 22.00 -0.29
N ILE A 240 -3.22 22.19 0.89
CA ILE A 240 -4.08 23.33 1.15
C ILE A 240 -3.15 24.53 1.18
N LYS A 241 -2.94 25.12 0.00
CA LYS A 241 -2.47 26.48 -0.09
C LYS A 241 -3.42 27.26 0.80
N GLU A 242 -2.95 27.73 1.96
CA GLU A 242 -3.67 28.75 2.68
C GLU A 242 -4.04 29.76 1.60
N THR A 243 -5.33 29.90 1.35
CA THR A 243 -5.84 31.05 0.65
C THR A 243 -5.51 32.14 1.66
N GLN A 244 -4.30 32.73 1.54
CA GLN A 244 -4.01 33.96 2.22
C GLN A 244 -5.24 34.84 1.95
N PRO A 245 -5.98 35.22 2.99
CA PRO A 245 -7.08 36.16 2.78
C PRO A 245 -6.47 37.26 1.91
N ALA A 246 -7.09 37.50 0.75
CA ALA A 246 -6.61 38.54 -0.16
C ALA A 246 -6.25 39.76 0.68
N PRO A 247 -5.06 40.37 0.48
CA PRO A 247 -4.67 41.51 1.28
C PRO A 247 -5.89 42.42 1.34
N ILE A 248 -6.42 42.63 2.55
CA ILE A 248 -7.61 43.47 2.73
C ILE A 248 -7.18 44.81 2.19
N ASP A 249 -7.71 45.20 1.03
CA ASP A 249 -7.45 46.47 0.43
C ASP A 249 -7.84 47.53 1.50
N PRO A 250 -6.89 48.33 2.01
CA PRO A 250 -7.19 49.28 3.06
C PRO A 250 -8.30 50.25 2.65
N GLU A 251 -8.54 50.41 1.34
CA GLU A 251 -9.63 51.23 0.80
C GLU A 251 -11.00 50.54 0.85
N ALA A 252 -11.03 49.20 0.91
CA ALA A 252 -12.28 48.42 0.99
C ALA A 252 -12.87 48.39 2.42
N ILE A 253 -12.13 48.87 3.43
CA ILE A 253 -12.66 49.01 4.81
C ILE A 253 -13.55 50.24 4.88
N PRO A 254 -14.85 50.08 5.17
CA PRO A 254 -15.74 51.22 5.33
C PRO A 254 -15.14 52.26 6.31
N ALA A 255 -15.16 53.54 5.98
CA ALA A 255 -14.54 54.61 6.76
C ALA A 255 -14.95 54.62 8.24
N ALA A 256 -16.12 54.07 8.57
CA ALA A 256 -16.61 53.91 9.94
C ALA A 256 -15.83 52.86 10.79
N MET A 257 -15.02 51.98 10.19
CA MET A 257 -14.20 50.98 10.90
C MET A 257 -12.70 51.33 10.93
N ARG A 258 -12.28 52.45 10.35
CA ARG A 258 -10.90 52.93 10.44
C ARG A 258 -10.70 53.53 11.82
N GLN A 259 -10.21 52.75 12.77
CA GLN A 259 -9.78 53.31 14.06
C GLN A 259 -8.61 54.28 13.79
N PRO A 260 -8.67 55.52 14.30
CA PRO A 260 -7.52 56.43 14.22
C PRO A 260 -6.35 55.78 14.98
N GLN A 261 -5.24 55.56 14.29
CA GLN A 261 -4.00 55.14 14.97
C GLN A 261 -3.67 56.24 15.99
N ALA A 262 -3.70 55.88 17.29
CA ALA A 262 -3.22 56.76 18.33
C ALA A 262 -1.76 57.16 18.06
N PRO A 263 -1.36 58.43 18.24
CA PRO A 263 0.02 58.83 17.98
C PRO A 263 0.97 58.02 18.85
N VAL A 264 1.95 57.38 18.21
CA VAL A 264 3.01 56.67 18.90
C VAL A 264 3.83 57.69 19.69
N ASN A 265 3.65 57.72 21.00
CA ASN A 265 4.49 58.55 21.86
C ASN A 265 5.94 58.04 21.78
N PRO A 266 6.93 58.92 21.52
CA PRO A 266 8.34 58.51 21.53
C PRO A 266 8.73 58.03 22.92
N VAL A 267 9.33 56.86 22.98
CA VAL A 267 9.88 56.29 24.22
C VAL A 267 10.96 57.19 24.73
N PRO A 268 10.90 57.67 26.01
CA PRO A 268 11.97 58.49 26.58
C PRO A 268 13.25 57.66 26.71
N PRO A 269 14.44 58.24 26.51
CA PRO A 269 15.71 57.56 26.68
C PRO A 269 15.85 57.08 28.13
N GLN A 270 16.19 55.84 28.31
CA GLN A 270 16.51 55.27 29.61
C GLN A 270 17.88 55.78 30.09
N PRO A 271 18.07 56.00 31.41
CA PRO A 271 19.31 56.54 31.98
C PRO A 271 20.51 55.60 31.91
#